data_ddb64c5fb735512cd6e3a8c8204d5302
#
_entry.id   ddb64c5fb735512cd6e3a8c8204d5302
#
_cell.length_a   1.000
_cell.length_b   1.000
_cell.length_c   1.000
_cell.angle_alpha   90.00
_cell.angle_beta   90.00
_cell.angle_gamma   90.00
#
_symmetry.space_group_name_H-M   'P 1'
#
loop_
_entity.id
_entity.type
_entity.pdbx_description
1 polymer ?
#
loop_
_entity_poly.entity_id
_entity_poly.type
_entity_poly.pdbx_seq_one_letter_code
_entity_poly.pdbx_strand_id
1 'polypeptide(L)'
;LTSLDVFGAMYAEGSFDSFLTDGYHPFLQTHRGCPFTCAFCHTGDQYYAKMIFLSPEIFRKEMEYLGRRFAGRHDVTLYLANTNMGLFGEDFAIARIIRETQDKYDWPRHINVNSGKDPKKLLEMLSIIRFQPAIALQTLTPSVLKAINRTNIPLSDFIAFQQEVLRR
;
A
#
# COMPACT_ATOMS: atom_id res chain seq x y z
N LEU A 1 9.89 -18.62 -1.71
CA LEU A 1 9.02 -17.82 -2.57
C LEU A 1 9.85 -16.74 -3.25
N THR A 2 9.73 -16.58 -4.56
CA THR A 2 10.51 -15.61 -5.36
C THR A 2 9.64 -14.49 -5.94
N SER A 3 8.34 -14.73 -6.11
CA SER A 3 7.33 -13.78 -6.57
C SER A 3 5.99 -14.07 -5.89
N LEU A 4 5.11 -13.08 -5.80
CA LEU A 4 3.71 -13.28 -5.42
C LEU A 4 2.86 -13.81 -6.58
N ASP A 5 3.39 -13.80 -7.79
CA ASP A 5 2.70 -14.28 -9.00
C ASP A 5 2.30 -15.76 -8.94
N VAL A 6 2.94 -16.53 -8.05
CA VAL A 6 2.60 -17.94 -7.83
C VAL A 6 1.15 -18.16 -7.37
N PHE A 7 0.50 -17.12 -6.84
CA PHE A 7 -0.91 -17.20 -6.42
C PHE A 7 -1.89 -16.90 -7.56
N GLY A 8 -1.41 -16.47 -8.74
CA GLY A 8 -2.27 -16.10 -9.85
C GLY A 8 -3.12 -14.85 -9.57
N ALA A 9 -4.17 -14.69 -10.35
CA ALA A 9 -5.16 -13.60 -10.23
C ALA A 9 -6.44 -14.13 -9.54
N MET A 10 -6.37 -14.40 -8.24
CA MET A 10 -7.37 -15.16 -7.49
C MET A 10 -8.78 -14.57 -7.52
N TYR A 11 -8.91 -13.23 -7.49
CA TYR A 11 -10.22 -12.59 -7.67
C TYR A 11 -10.69 -12.73 -9.10
N ALA A 12 -9.83 -12.45 -10.09
CA ALA A 12 -10.19 -12.55 -11.50
C ALA A 12 -10.52 -14.00 -11.92
N GLU A 13 -9.97 -14.99 -11.21
CA GLU A 13 -10.26 -16.42 -11.39
C GLU A 13 -11.52 -16.89 -10.63
N GLY A 14 -12.20 -15.97 -9.91
CA GLY A 14 -13.42 -16.26 -9.18
C GLY A 14 -13.26 -16.96 -7.84
N SER A 15 -12.02 -17.16 -7.35
CA SER A 15 -11.73 -17.90 -6.11
C SER A 15 -12.40 -17.29 -4.86
N PHE A 16 -12.70 -15.99 -4.90
CA PHE A 16 -13.29 -15.25 -3.77
C PHE A 16 -14.71 -14.76 -4.03
N ASP A 17 -15.38 -15.17 -5.11
CA ASP A 17 -16.69 -14.65 -5.49
C ASP A 17 -17.76 -14.79 -4.40
N SER A 18 -17.75 -15.91 -3.70
CA SER A 18 -18.69 -16.19 -2.59
C SER A 18 -18.46 -15.27 -1.38
N PHE A 19 -17.28 -14.66 -1.27
CA PHE A 19 -16.94 -13.73 -0.17
C PHE A 19 -17.13 -12.26 -0.56
N LEU A 20 -17.25 -11.95 -1.85
CA LEU A 20 -17.47 -10.57 -2.34
C LEU A 20 -18.95 -10.19 -2.32
N THR A 21 -19.58 -10.39 -1.16
CA THR A 21 -20.96 -10.01 -0.86
C THR A 21 -21.01 -8.72 -0.05
N ASP A 22 -22.20 -8.27 0.33
CA ASP A 22 -22.35 -7.05 1.12
C ASP A 22 -21.61 -7.15 2.46
N GLY A 23 -20.86 -6.10 2.77
CA GLY A 23 -20.05 -6.00 3.99
C GLY A 23 -18.61 -6.51 3.89
N TYR A 24 -18.22 -7.16 2.79
CA TYR A 24 -16.83 -7.57 2.54
C TYR A 24 -16.12 -6.61 1.60
N HIS A 25 -14.85 -6.39 1.87
CA HIS A 25 -13.97 -5.54 1.08
C HIS A 25 -12.84 -6.36 0.46
N PRO A 26 -12.43 -6.08 -0.78
CA PRO A 26 -11.29 -6.76 -1.39
C PRO A 26 -9.99 -6.42 -0.66
N PHE A 27 -9.16 -7.44 -0.48
CA PHE A 27 -7.89 -7.36 0.23
C PHE A 27 -6.78 -7.97 -0.63
N LEU A 28 -5.87 -7.14 -1.13
CA LEU A 28 -4.77 -7.53 -2.02
C LEU A 28 -3.42 -7.26 -1.37
N GLN A 29 -2.40 -7.99 -1.77
CA GLN A 29 -1.02 -7.75 -1.38
C GLN A 29 -0.15 -7.62 -2.63
N THR A 30 0.45 -6.44 -2.86
CA THR A 30 1.29 -6.19 -4.03
C THR A 30 2.78 -6.32 -3.74
N HIS A 31 3.17 -6.26 -2.46
CA HIS A 31 4.51 -6.66 -2.03
C HIS A 31 4.48 -7.26 -0.61
N ARG A 32 5.41 -8.15 -0.36
CA ARG A 32 5.65 -8.79 0.94
C ARG A 32 7.09 -8.58 1.35
N GLY A 33 7.30 -8.39 2.66
CA GLY A 33 8.60 -8.13 3.27
C GLY A 33 8.72 -6.70 3.77
N CYS A 34 9.81 -6.42 4.47
CA CYS A 34 10.16 -5.10 4.98
C CYS A 34 11.68 -4.96 5.04
N PRO A 35 12.28 -3.91 4.45
CA PRO A 35 13.72 -3.71 4.48
C PRO A 35 14.23 -3.14 5.80
N PHE A 36 13.32 -2.81 6.73
CA PHE A 36 13.67 -2.22 8.03
C PHE A 36 13.73 -3.30 9.12
N THR A 37 14.63 -3.08 10.09
CA THR A 37 14.92 -4.01 11.19
C THR A 37 14.47 -3.45 12.54
N CYS A 38 13.32 -2.78 12.58
CA CYS A 38 12.79 -2.18 13.81
C CYS A 38 12.54 -3.27 14.88
N ALA A 39 13.20 -3.18 16.02
CA ALA A 39 13.22 -4.22 17.05
C ALA A 39 11.86 -4.52 17.70
N PHE A 40 10.89 -3.61 17.59
CA PHE A 40 9.52 -3.78 18.12
C PHE A 40 8.54 -4.34 17.07
N CYS A 41 8.97 -4.48 15.83
CA CYS A 41 8.07 -4.82 14.72
C CYS A 41 8.27 -6.28 14.33
N HIS A 42 7.16 -7.02 14.20
CA HIS A 42 7.20 -8.40 13.74
C HIS A 42 7.89 -8.55 12.37
N THR A 43 7.63 -7.63 11.43
CA THR A 43 8.28 -7.64 10.10
C THR A 43 9.71 -7.09 10.12
N GLY A 44 10.23 -6.68 11.28
CA GLY A 44 11.64 -6.31 11.47
C GLY A 44 12.60 -7.50 11.58
N ASP A 45 12.07 -8.72 11.65
CA ASP A 45 12.86 -9.95 11.66
C ASP A 45 13.51 -10.19 10.29
N GLN A 46 14.72 -10.75 10.30
CA GLN A 46 15.51 -11.05 9.10
C GLN A 46 14.74 -11.95 8.09
N TYR A 47 13.83 -12.79 8.57
CA TYR A 47 12.96 -13.60 7.73
C TYR A 47 12.16 -12.77 6.71
N TYR A 48 11.76 -11.55 7.09
CA TYR A 48 10.99 -10.64 6.25
C TYR A 48 11.84 -9.65 5.44
N ALA A 49 13.17 -9.68 5.57
CA ALA A 49 14.06 -8.71 4.89
C ALA A 49 14.01 -8.83 3.35
N LYS A 50 13.69 -10.02 2.83
CA LYS A 50 13.55 -10.24 1.38
C LYS A 50 12.23 -9.66 0.89
N MET A 51 12.32 -8.66 0.00
CA MET A 51 11.16 -8.13 -0.68
C MET A 51 10.70 -9.05 -1.81
N ILE A 52 9.41 -9.27 -1.90
CA ILE A 52 8.76 -10.09 -2.93
C ILE A 52 7.60 -9.28 -3.48
N PHE A 53 7.47 -9.19 -4.81
CA PHE A 53 6.48 -8.36 -5.47
C PHE A 53 5.49 -9.19 -6.28
N LEU A 54 4.29 -8.63 -6.47
CA LEU A 54 3.30 -9.06 -7.44
C LEU A 54 3.56 -8.30 -8.74
N SER A 55 3.49 -8.98 -9.87
CA SER A 55 3.65 -8.31 -11.16
C SER A 55 2.48 -7.37 -11.46
N PRO A 56 2.75 -6.24 -12.14
CA PRO A 56 1.70 -5.32 -12.57
C PRO A 56 0.63 -6.00 -13.45
N GLU A 57 1.02 -7.00 -14.21
CA GLU A 57 0.13 -7.75 -15.11
C GLU A 57 -0.94 -8.53 -14.34
N ILE A 58 -0.56 -9.22 -13.26
CA ILE A 58 -1.51 -9.94 -12.40
C ILE A 58 -2.37 -8.93 -11.63
N PHE A 59 -1.75 -7.90 -11.07
CA PHE A 59 -2.51 -6.86 -10.36
C PHE A 59 -3.54 -6.17 -11.27
N ARG A 60 -3.21 -5.94 -12.54
CA ARG A 60 -4.15 -5.37 -13.53
C ARG A 60 -5.37 -6.28 -13.76
N LYS A 61 -5.18 -7.59 -13.84
CA LYS A 61 -6.29 -8.55 -13.98
C LYS A 61 -7.22 -8.49 -12.77
N GLU A 62 -6.65 -8.44 -11.57
CA GLU A 62 -7.40 -8.31 -10.32
C GLU A 62 -8.20 -7.01 -10.28
N MET A 63 -7.56 -5.89 -10.61
CA MET A 63 -8.19 -4.57 -10.60
C MET A 63 -9.27 -4.42 -11.68
N GLU A 64 -9.09 -5.01 -12.85
CA GLU A 64 -10.10 -5.04 -13.91
C GLU A 64 -11.34 -5.83 -13.47
N TYR A 65 -11.16 -6.97 -12.84
CA TYR A 65 -12.25 -7.78 -12.29
C TYR A 65 -13.00 -7.05 -11.18
N LEU A 66 -12.25 -6.57 -10.17
CA LEU A 66 -12.83 -5.87 -9.02
C LEU A 66 -13.48 -4.55 -9.42
N GLY A 67 -12.88 -3.81 -10.36
CA GLY A 67 -13.43 -2.58 -10.90
C GLY A 67 -14.78 -2.78 -11.57
N ARG A 68 -14.95 -3.84 -12.38
CA ARG A 68 -16.25 -4.20 -12.96
C ARG A 68 -17.28 -4.57 -11.90
N ARG A 69 -16.87 -5.35 -10.91
CA ARG A 69 -17.76 -5.84 -9.85
C ARG A 69 -18.24 -4.72 -8.93
N PHE A 70 -17.39 -3.77 -8.64
CA PHE A 70 -17.66 -2.68 -7.70
C PHE A 70 -17.82 -1.31 -8.36
N ALA A 71 -18.11 -1.27 -9.67
CA ALA A 71 -18.31 -0.01 -10.40
C ALA A 71 -19.29 0.91 -9.68
N GLY A 72 -18.87 2.14 -9.35
CA GLY A 72 -19.69 3.13 -8.63
C GLY A 72 -19.97 2.80 -7.14
N ARG A 73 -19.46 1.69 -6.60
CA ARG A 73 -19.63 1.32 -5.18
C ARG A 73 -18.63 2.06 -4.29
N HIS A 74 -18.98 3.24 -3.84
CA HIS A 74 -18.12 4.09 -3.03
C HIS A 74 -18.01 3.64 -1.57
N ASP A 75 -18.89 2.76 -1.14
CA ASP A 75 -18.90 2.11 0.17
C ASP A 75 -17.90 0.97 0.28
N VAL A 76 -17.36 0.48 -0.84
CA VAL A 76 -16.39 -0.62 -0.86
C VAL A 76 -14.95 -0.10 -0.94
N THR A 77 -14.19 -0.30 0.13
CA THR A 77 -12.79 0.08 0.26
C THR A 77 -11.86 -0.97 -0.34
N LEU A 78 -10.83 -0.55 -1.07
CA LEU A 78 -9.71 -1.42 -1.44
C LEU A 78 -8.69 -1.46 -0.29
N TYR A 79 -8.42 -2.64 0.24
CA TYR A 79 -7.36 -2.85 1.22
C TYR A 79 -6.11 -3.41 0.54
N LEU A 80 -4.96 -2.77 0.79
CA LEU A 80 -3.66 -3.26 0.35
C LEU A 80 -2.82 -3.66 1.57
N ALA A 81 -2.49 -4.94 1.67
CA ALA A 81 -1.71 -5.52 2.77
C ALA A 81 -0.20 -5.23 2.65
N ASN A 82 0.14 -4.09 2.13
CA ASN A 82 1.52 -3.65 1.96
C ASN A 82 2.04 -3.02 3.26
N THR A 83 3.32 -3.22 3.57
CA THR A 83 3.93 -2.67 4.79
C THR A 83 4.49 -1.25 4.59
N ASN A 84 4.82 -0.86 3.36
CA ASN A 84 5.54 0.37 3.06
C ASN A 84 5.17 0.92 1.66
N MET A 85 3.89 1.03 1.33
CA MET A 85 3.43 1.55 0.04
C MET A 85 4.05 2.92 -0.27
N GLY A 86 4.56 3.09 -1.48
CA GLY A 86 5.25 4.29 -1.93
C GLY A 86 6.75 4.31 -1.60
N LEU A 87 7.31 3.22 -1.07
CA LEU A 87 8.75 3.12 -0.84
C LEU A 87 9.48 2.60 -2.09
N PHE A 88 8.88 1.70 -2.84
CA PHE A 88 9.50 0.99 -3.96
C PHE A 88 9.06 1.55 -5.31
N GLY A 89 9.90 1.38 -6.33
CA GLY A 89 9.58 1.79 -7.71
C GLY A 89 8.34 1.08 -8.26
N GLU A 90 8.19 -0.18 -7.93
CA GLU A 90 7.07 -1.05 -8.30
C GLU A 90 5.72 -0.51 -7.82
N ASP A 91 5.68 0.15 -6.66
CA ASP A 91 4.46 0.74 -6.09
C ASP A 91 3.83 1.79 -7.02
N PHE A 92 4.64 2.49 -7.83
CA PHE A 92 4.15 3.49 -8.77
C PHE A 92 3.43 2.86 -9.98
N ALA A 93 3.86 1.67 -10.42
CA ALA A 93 3.14 0.91 -11.44
C ALA A 93 1.77 0.46 -10.91
N ILE A 94 1.73 -0.02 -9.67
CA ILE A 94 0.50 -0.38 -8.96
C ILE A 94 -0.45 0.83 -8.83
N ALA A 95 0.08 1.99 -8.42
CA ALA A 95 -0.71 3.23 -8.30
C ALA A 95 -1.34 3.65 -9.64
N ARG A 96 -0.60 3.56 -10.75
CA ARG A 96 -1.15 3.88 -12.09
C ARG A 96 -2.30 2.94 -12.47
N ILE A 97 -2.17 1.63 -12.19
CA ILE A 97 -3.26 0.67 -12.45
C ILE A 97 -4.50 1.00 -11.61
N ILE A 98 -4.31 1.37 -10.34
CA ILE A 98 -5.42 1.82 -9.48
C ILE A 98 -6.07 3.07 -10.10
N ARG A 99 -5.29 4.04 -10.56
CA ARG A 99 -5.80 5.25 -11.20
C ARG A 99 -6.61 4.95 -12.44
N GLU A 100 -6.10 4.10 -13.33
CA GLU A 100 -6.81 3.65 -14.52
C GLU A 100 -8.15 2.98 -14.17
N THR A 101 -8.18 2.20 -13.09
CA THR A 101 -9.39 1.55 -12.58
C THR A 101 -10.38 2.58 -12.03
N GLN A 102 -9.89 3.58 -11.28
CA GLN A 102 -10.71 4.69 -10.79
C GLN A 102 -11.35 5.47 -11.93
N ASP A 103 -10.59 5.80 -12.96
CA ASP A 103 -11.08 6.56 -14.11
C ASP A 103 -12.12 5.77 -14.94
N LYS A 104 -11.96 4.45 -15.03
CA LYS A 104 -12.82 3.57 -15.82
C LYS A 104 -14.10 3.16 -15.10
N TYR A 105 -14.03 2.89 -13.79
CA TYR A 105 -15.09 2.25 -13.03
C TYR A 105 -15.63 3.10 -11.87
N ASP A 106 -15.10 4.31 -11.64
CA ASP A 106 -15.39 5.13 -10.46
C ASP A 106 -15.21 4.35 -9.14
N TRP A 107 -14.19 3.46 -9.10
CA TRP A 107 -13.80 2.63 -7.95
C TRP A 107 -12.30 2.27 -8.03
N PRO A 108 -11.58 2.14 -6.90
CA PRO A 108 -11.98 2.41 -5.50
C PRO A 108 -11.88 3.90 -5.15
N ARG A 109 -12.84 4.43 -4.40
CA ARG A 109 -12.72 5.78 -3.82
C ARG A 109 -11.89 5.81 -2.55
N HIS A 110 -11.94 4.72 -1.79
CA HIS A 110 -11.20 4.58 -0.54
C HIS A 110 -10.17 3.47 -0.67
N ILE A 111 -8.93 3.79 -0.29
CA ILE A 111 -7.81 2.86 -0.28
C ILE A 111 -7.22 2.86 1.12
N ASN A 112 -7.16 1.69 1.75
CA ASN A 112 -6.52 1.50 3.04
C ASN A 112 -5.18 0.77 2.84
N VAL A 113 -4.08 1.41 3.23
CA VAL A 113 -2.73 0.86 3.07
C VAL A 113 -1.75 1.48 4.07
N ASN A 114 -0.79 0.70 4.54
CA ASN A 114 0.34 1.24 5.30
C ASN A 114 1.36 1.86 4.34
N SER A 115 1.65 3.14 4.52
CA SER A 115 2.60 3.86 3.67
C SER A 115 4.03 3.77 4.18
N GLY A 116 4.98 3.94 3.26
CA GLY A 116 6.41 4.07 3.54
C GLY A 116 6.74 5.36 4.28
N LYS A 117 8.04 5.57 4.54
CA LYS A 117 8.53 6.73 5.32
C LYS A 117 9.21 7.79 4.45
N ASP A 118 9.07 7.75 3.14
CA ASP A 118 9.67 8.73 2.23
C ASP A 118 8.63 9.79 1.84
N PRO A 119 8.69 11.01 2.42
CA PRO A 119 7.71 12.05 2.16
C PRO A 119 7.64 12.44 0.68
N LYS A 120 8.79 12.48 -0.02
CA LYS A 120 8.83 12.88 -1.42
C LYS A 120 8.12 11.87 -2.31
N LYS A 121 8.42 10.60 -2.13
CA LYS A 121 7.75 9.51 -2.87
C LYS A 121 6.27 9.43 -2.55
N LEU A 122 5.87 9.68 -1.29
CA LEU A 122 4.46 9.71 -0.92
C LEU A 122 3.71 10.88 -1.56
N LEU A 123 4.32 12.07 -1.64
CA LEU A 123 3.73 13.21 -2.34
C LEU A 123 3.63 12.96 -3.86
N GLU A 124 4.62 12.31 -4.46
CA GLU A 124 4.58 11.85 -5.84
C GLU A 124 3.43 10.86 -6.06
N MET A 125 3.29 9.87 -5.18
CA MET A 125 2.20 8.89 -5.26
C MET A 125 0.83 9.55 -5.11
N LEU A 126 0.67 10.54 -4.23
CA LEU A 126 -0.55 11.33 -4.07
C LEU A 126 -0.90 12.16 -5.31
N SER A 127 0.05 12.41 -6.21
CA SER A 127 -0.26 13.02 -7.52
C SER A 127 -0.88 12.03 -8.51
N ILE A 128 -0.76 10.73 -8.26
CA ILE A 128 -1.30 9.68 -9.10
C ILE A 128 -2.66 9.21 -8.55
N ILE A 129 -2.71 8.81 -7.27
CA ILE A 129 -3.91 8.29 -6.62
C ILE A 129 -4.20 9.02 -5.31
N ARG A 130 -5.47 9.07 -4.93
CA ARG A 130 -5.88 9.56 -3.60
C ARG A 130 -5.89 8.40 -2.61
N PHE A 131 -5.11 8.52 -1.56
CA PHE A 131 -5.13 7.65 -0.39
C PHE A 131 -4.70 8.46 0.83
N GLN A 132 -4.89 7.92 2.02
CA GLN A 132 -4.49 8.58 3.26
C GLN A 132 -3.12 8.06 3.72
N PRO A 133 -2.01 8.76 3.43
CA PRO A 133 -0.69 8.30 3.85
C PRO A 133 -0.51 8.50 5.35
N ALA A 134 0.13 7.53 6.01
CA ALA A 134 0.47 7.59 7.42
C ALA A 134 1.96 7.35 7.64
N ILE A 135 2.68 8.33 8.17
CA ILE A 135 4.06 8.20 8.61
C ILE A 135 4.10 8.15 10.13
N ALA A 136 4.63 7.07 10.71
CA ALA A 136 4.77 6.92 12.16
C ALA A 136 6.20 7.23 12.61
N LEU A 137 6.37 8.23 13.47
CA LEU A 137 7.67 8.57 14.06
C LEU A 137 8.06 7.66 15.26
N GLN A 138 7.09 7.01 15.91
CA GLN A 138 7.21 6.17 17.11
C GLN A 138 7.70 6.93 18.35
N THR A 139 8.87 7.56 18.28
CA THR A 139 9.46 8.39 19.32
C THR A 139 10.35 9.45 18.68
N LEU A 140 10.58 10.55 19.39
CA LEU A 140 11.55 11.58 18.98
C LEU A 140 12.84 11.51 19.80
N THR A 141 12.93 10.63 20.81
CA THR A 141 14.09 10.50 21.70
C THR A 141 15.21 9.70 21.00
N PRO A 142 16.40 10.28 20.76
CA PRO A 142 17.46 9.62 19.99
C PRO A 142 17.96 8.31 20.61
N SER A 143 18.08 8.24 21.94
CA SER A 143 18.49 7.01 22.64
C SER A 143 17.48 5.87 22.47
N VAL A 144 16.18 6.20 22.48
CA VAL A 144 15.12 5.21 22.24
C VAL A 144 15.12 4.76 20.78
N LEU A 145 15.26 5.67 19.82
CA LEU A 145 15.38 5.32 18.39
C LEU A 145 16.52 4.35 18.14
N LYS A 146 17.69 4.62 18.77
CA LYS A 146 18.84 3.71 18.70
C LYS A 146 18.52 2.34 19.30
N ALA A 147 17.89 2.31 20.48
CA ALA A 147 17.54 1.07 21.18
C ALA A 147 16.55 0.20 20.38
N ILE A 148 15.62 0.81 19.65
CA ILE A 148 14.63 0.10 18.83
C ILE A 148 15.07 -0.09 17.35
N ASN A 149 16.33 0.20 17.05
CA ASN A 149 16.92 0.10 15.71
C ASN A 149 16.06 0.79 14.62
N ARG A 150 15.71 2.06 14.88
CA ARG A 150 14.85 2.83 13.98
C ARG A 150 15.45 4.19 13.67
N THR A 151 15.34 4.60 12.41
CA THR A 151 15.58 5.97 11.97
C THR A 151 14.26 6.64 11.61
N ASN A 152 14.10 7.89 12.04
CA ASN A 152 13.00 8.75 11.58
C ASN A 152 13.48 9.68 10.47
N ILE A 153 12.52 10.21 9.72
CA ILE A 153 12.74 11.43 8.95
C ILE A 153 12.89 12.63 9.89
N PRO A 154 13.56 13.73 9.50
CA PRO A 154 13.60 14.95 10.29
C PRO A 154 12.18 15.43 10.65
N LEU A 155 12.03 15.96 11.87
CA LEU A 155 10.72 16.45 12.33
C LEU A 155 10.17 17.58 11.44
N SER A 156 11.07 18.45 10.94
CA SER A 156 10.72 19.50 9.98
C SER A 156 10.07 18.94 8.71
N ASP A 157 10.65 17.87 8.17
CA ASP A 157 10.17 17.23 6.95
C ASP A 157 8.82 16.52 7.19
N PHE A 158 8.66 15.93 8.38
CA PHE A 158 7.38 15.35 8.80
C PHE A 158 6.28 16.41 8.87
N ILE A 159 6.55 17.56 9.51
CA ILE A 159 5.59 18.68 9.63
C ILE A 159 5.25 19.23 8.24
N ALA A 160 6.25 19.47 7.39
CA ALA A 160 6.04 19.96 6.04
C ALA A 160 5.20 18.99 5.19
N PHE A 161 5.48 17.68 5.32
CA PHE A 161 4.68 16.65 4.66
C PHE A 161 3.22 16.67 5.12
N GLN A 162 2.95 16.74 6.43
CA GLN A 162 1.59 16.78 6.97
C GLN A 162 0.82 18.01 6.45
N GLN A 163 1.48 19.16 6.44
CA GLN A 163 0.88 20.40 5.90
C GLN A 163 0.54 20.29 4.42
N GLU A 164 1.39 19.65 3.63
CA GLU A 164 1.15 19.46 2.20
C GLU A 164 0.02 18.46 1.94
N VAL A 165 -0.05 17.36 2.71
CA VAL A 165 -1.16 16.40 2.62
C VAL A 165 -2.51 17.04 2.96
N LEU A 166 -2.56 17.94 3.95
CA LEU A 166 -3.79 18.65 4.32
C LEU A 166 -4.26 19.68 3.28
N ARG A 167 -3.38 20.13 2.39
CA ARG A 167 -3.73 21.06 1.30
C ARG A 167 -4.32 20.39 0.08
N ARG A 168 -4.14 19.08 -0.05
CA ARG A 168 -4.58 18.28 -1.20
C ARG A 168 -5.95 17.66 -1.00
#